data_87e1869347079f5ecff9dce739b8685d
#
_entry.id   87e1869347079f5ecff9dce739b8685d
#
_cell.length_a   1.000
_cell.length_b   1.000
_cell.length_c   1.000
_cell.angle_alpha   90.00
_cell.angle_beta   90.00
_cell.angle_gamma   90.00
#
_symmetry.space_group_name_H-M   'P 1'
#
loop_
_entity.id
_entity.type
_entity.pdbx_description
1 polymer ?
#
loop_
_entity_poly.entity_id
_entity_poly.type
_entity_poly.pdbx_seq_one_letter_code
_entity_poly.pdbx_strand_id
1 'polypeptide(L)'
;MKSICFVTGVPGAGKTLAGLNIAVERMKADEDEHAVFLSGNGPLVDVLREALTRDEVITAKENGTRLSKKQAAIKANAFIQNIHHFRDDNLLSDKPPIERVVVFDEAQRAWTNNQVSSFMKRKKGVEDFNKSEPEFLIDVMNRHSDWCTLVCLIGGGQEINTGEAGLEEWISSLKNHFPDWDIHYSSSILESDNYLKSEESRKWLVGNGISEIELHLSVSVRSFRSEQLSNFIHELLNIQIENSQRIYSEIKGSYPIVLTRNLERAKKWLRDNAKGSERIGLVSSSGARRLRPLGIDVKNEISAPSWFLNDSQDIRSSYFLEEVATEFDIQGLE
;
A
#
# COMPACT_ATOMS: atom_id res chain seq x y z
N MET A 1 -0.55 -22.52 -17.38
CA MET A 1 0.22 -22.35 -16.10
C MET A 1 -0.38 -21.17 -15.34
N LYS A 2 -0.81 -21.37 -14.10
CA LYS A 2 -1.35 -20.31 -13.22
C LYS A 2 -0.46 -20.23 -12.01
N SER A 3 0.07 -19.03 -11.72
CA SER A 3 1.06 -18.88 -10.66
C SER A 3 0.71 -17.76 -9.68
N ILE A 4 1.11 -17.95 -8.43
CA ILE A 4 1.03 -16.93 -7.39
C ILE A 4 2.41 -16.77 -6.73
N CYS A 5 2.84 -15.53 -6.55
CA CYS A 5 4.12 -15.18 -5.96
C CYS A 5 3.90 -14.34 -4.69
N PHE A 6 4.38 -14.82 -3.56
CA PHE A 6 4.36 -14.08 -2.29
C PHE A 6 5.70 -13.40 -2.05
N VAL A 7 5.73 -12.10 -2.27
CA VAL A 7 6.94 -11.25 -2.12
C VAL A 7 6.91 -10.59 -0.75
N THR A 8 7.95 -10.78 0.03
CA THR A 8 8.11 -10.14 1.34
C THR A 8 9.22 -9.09 1.30
N GLY A 9 9.35 -8.33 2.36
CA GLY A 9 10.48 -7.41 2.51
C GLY A 9 10.38 -6.60 3.79
N VAL A 10 11.53 -6.15 4.26
CA VAL A 10 11.63 -5.30 5.44
C VAL A 10 10.86 -3.99 5.25
N PRO A 11 10.41 -3.32 6.31
CA PRO A 11 9.80 -2.00 6.20
C PRO A 11 10.67 -1.03 5.40
N GLY A 12 10.08 -0.32 4.43
CA GLY A 12 10.83 0.61 3.58
C GLY A 12 11.71 -0.05 2.51
N ALA A 13 11.59 -1.35 2.24
CA ALA A 13 12.36 -2.02 1.19
C ALA A 13 11.90 -1.70 -0.25
N GLY A 14 10.87 -0.87 -0.42
CA GLY A 14 10.38 -0.50 -1.74
C GLY A 14 9.47 -1.54 -2.40
N LYS A 15 8.74 -2.35 -1.62
CA LYS A 15 7.80 -3.36 -2.16
C LYS A 15 6.81 -2.78 -3.16
N THR A 16 6.13 -1.69 -2.79
CA THR A 16 5.18 -0.99 -3.67
C THR A 16 5.83 -0.56 -4.99
N LEU A 17 7.05 -0.01 -4.92
CA LEU A 17 7.81 0.37 -6.12
C LEU A 17 8.19 -0.84 -6.97
N ALA A 18 8.63 -1.94 -6.35
CA ALA A 18 8.94 -3.18 -7.05
C ALA A 18 7.69 -3.73 -7.77
N GLY A 19 6.54 -3.72 -7.10
CA GLY A 19 5.27 -4.14 -7.70
C GLY A 19 4.83 -3.25 -8.86
N LEU A 20 4.96 -1.94 -8.73
CA LEU A 20 4.69 -1.00 -9.83
C LEU A 20 5.62 -1.27 -11.02
N ASN A 21 6.91 -1.51 -10.79
CA ASN A 21 7.87 -1.83 -11.84
C ASN A 21 7.52 -3.14 -12.55
N ILE A 22 7.15 -4.19 -11.82
CA ILE A 22 6.70 -5.47 -12.41
C ILE A 22 5.52 -5.22 -13.36
N ALA A 23 4.53 -4.49 -12.90
CA ALA A 23 3.34 -4.21 -13.68
C ALA A 23 3.66 -3.33 -14.92
N VAL A 24 4.52 -2.30 -14.79
CA VAL A 24 4.96 -1.44 -15.90
C VAL A 24 5.77 -2.23 -16.94
N GLU A 25 6.72 -3.06 -16.53
CA GLU A 25 7.55 -3.83 -17.45
C GLU A 25 6.72 -4.87 -18.22
N ARG A 26 5.71 -5.46 -17.61
CA ARG A 26 4.79 -6.37 -18.31
C ARG A 26 3.95 -5.66 -19.36
N MET A 27 3.46 -4.47 -19.10
CA MET A 27 2.74 -3.67 -20.10
C MET A 27 3.60 -3.25 -21.30
N LYS A 28 4.93 -3.16 -21.11
CA LYS A 28 5.86 -2.84 -22.22
C LYS A 28 6.28 -4.07 -23.02
N ALA A 29 6.23 -5.24 -22.41
CA ALA A 29 6.75 -6.47 -23.04
C ALA A 29 5.83 -6.98 -24.14
N ASP A 30 4.51 -6.86 -23.99
CA ASP A 30 3.53 -7.27 -24.99
C ASP A 30 2.29 -6.36 -24.89
N GLU A 31 1.81 -5.82 -26.00
CA GLU A 31 0.61 -4.97 -26.05
C GLU A 31 -0.67 -5.74 -25.65
N ASP A 32 -0.66 -7.07 -25.75
CA ASP A 32 -1.77 -7.94 -25.34
C ASP A 32 -1.66 -8.44 -23.88
N GLU A 33 -0.52 -8.20 -23.22
CA GLU A 33 -0.32 -8.54 -21.80
C GLU A 33 -0.73 -7.38 -20.91
N HIS A 34 -2.00 -7.35 -20.52
CA HIS A 34 -2.48 -6.35 -19.57
C HIS A 34 -2.08 -6.74 -18.13
N ALA A 35 -1.44 -5.80 -17.46
CA ALA A 35 -1.10 -5.90 -16.04
C ALA A 35 -1.83 -4.82 -15.24
N VAL A 36 -2.22 -5.14 -14.01
CA VAL A 36 -2.85 -4.18 -13.09
C VAL A 36 -2.17 -4.21 -11.73
N PHE A 37 -1.99 -3.03 -11.15
CA PHE A 37 -1.56 -2.84 -9.78
C PHE A 37 -2.79 -2.52 -8.91
N LEU A 38 -3.07 -3.39 -7.95
CA LEU A 38 -4.21 -3.27 -7.03
C LEU A 38 -3.74 -2.87 -5.64
N SER A 39 -4.44 -1.94 -5.03
CA SER A 39 -4.26 -1.61 -3.62
C SER A 39 -5.61 -1.33 -2.94
N GLY A 40 -5.73 -1.72 -1.67
CA GLY A 40 -6.87 -1.37 -0.82
C GLY A 40 -6.81 0.06 -0.28
N ASN A 41 -5.67 0.75 -0.42
CA ASN A 41 -5.47 2.09 0.08
C ASN A 41 -5.88 3.14 -0.98
N GLY A 42 -7.07 3.73 -0.81
CA GLY A 42 -7.60 4.75 -1.74
C GLY A 42 -6.67 5.94 -1.94
N PRO A 43 -6.23 6.65 -0.88
CA PRO A 43 -5.28 7.77 -0.99
C PRO A 43 -4.01 7.42 -1.75
N LEU A 44 -3.41 6.25 -1.51
CA LEU A 44 -2.23 5.77 -2.25
C LEU A 44 -2.54 5.62 -3.74
N VAL A 45 -3.64 4.96 -4.08
CA VAL A 45 -4.09 4.79 -5.48
C VAL A 45 -4.23 6.13 -6.18
N ASP A 46 -4.89 7.09 -5.54
CA ASP A 46 -5.14 8.42 -6.11
C ASP A 46 -3.84 9.20 -6.34
N VAL A 47 -2.91 9.16 -5.39
CA VAL A 47 -1.59 9.82 -5.52
C VAL A 47 -0.77 9.17 -6.62
N LEU A 48 -0.71 7.84 -6.69
CA LEU A 48 0.04 7.13 -7.73
C LEU A 48 -0.53 7.40 -9.13
N ARG A 49 -1.85 7.40 -9.29
CA ARG A 49 -2.52 7.74 -10.56
C ARG A 49 -2.20 9.15 -11.02
N GLU A 50 -2.28 10.13 -10.13
CA GLU A 50 -1.96 11.52 -10.47
C GLU A 50 -0.47 11.69 -10.75
N ALA A 51 0.42 11.04 -10.02
CA ALA A 51 1.86 11.08 -10.27
C ALA A 51 2.22 10.52 -11.65
N LEU A 52 1.72 9.33 -12.00
CA LEU A 52 1.90 8.75 -13.33
C LEU A 52 1.29 9.61 -14.44
N THR A 53 0.10 10.18 -14.19
CA THR A 53 -0.54 11.09 -15.14
C THR A 53 0.34 12.31 -15.45
N ARG A 54 0.94 12.91 -14.41
CA ARG A 54 1.84 14.06 -14.56
C ARG A 54 3.12 13.68 -15.29
N ASP A 55 3.72 12.55 -14.92
CA ASP A 55 4.94 12.02 -15.55
C ASP A 55 4.75 11.74 -17.03
N GLU A 56 3.67 11.06 -17.43
CA GLU A 56 3.35 10.80 -18.84
C GLU A 56 3.17 12.09 -19.66
N VAL A 57 2.52 13.10 -19.10
CA VAL A 57 2.35 14.40 -19.78
C VAL A 57 3.69 15.11 -19.95
N ILE A 58 4.56 15.08 -18.94
CA ILE A 58 5.90 15.67 -19.00
C ILE A 58 6.75 14.95 -20.03
N THR A 59 6.83 13.63 -19.96
CA THR A 59 7.59 12.77 -20.88
C THR A 59 7.13 12.95 -22.34
N ALA A 60 5.81 13.00 -22.57
CA ALA A 60 5.29 13.26 -23.91
C ALA A 60 5.75 14.62 -24.45
N LYS A 61 5.75 15.65 -23.61
CA LYS A 61 6.23 16.99 -23.97
C LYS A 61 7.72 16.99 -24.28
N GLU A 62 8.54 16.33 -23.50
CA GLU A 62 9.99 16.19 -23.71
C GLU A 62 10.30 15.46 -25.02
N ASN A 63 9.49 14.45 -25.38
CA ASN A 63 9.59 13.71 -26.63
C ASN A 63 8.95 14.45 -27.83
N GLY A 64 8.54 15.71 -27.66
CA GLY A 64 7.96 16.51 -28.74
C GLY A 64 6.54 16.08 -29.16
N THR A 65 5.87 15.24 -28.37
CA THR A 65 4.49 14.80 -28.59
C THR A 65 3.53 15.53 -27.65
N ARG A 66 2.24 15.58 -28.04
CA ARG A 66 1.21 16.22 -27.21
C ARG A 66 0.26 15.18 -26.64
N LEU A 67 0.30 14.99 -25.34
CA LEU A 67 -0.65 14.16 -24.62
C LEU A 67 -1.46 15.04 -23.65
N SER A 68 -2.79 14.93 -23.71
CA SER A 68 -3.64 15.66 -22.77
C SER A 68 -3.64 14.94 -21.40
N LYS A 69 -3.78 15.72 -20.30
CA LYS A 69 -3.88 15.17 -18.95
C LYS A 69 -5.01 14.12 -18.84
N LYS A 70 -6.13 14.33 -19.54
CA LYS A 70 -7.26 13.39 -19.57
C LYS A 70 -6.89 12.04 -20.20
N GLN A 71 -6.14 12.04 -21.30
CA GLN A 71 -5.68 10.80 -21.94
C GLN A 71 -4.66 10.06 -21.08
N ALA A 72 -3.70 10.77 -20.47
CA ALA A 72 -2.76 10.17 -19.54
C ALA A 72 -3.47 9.57 -18.32
N ALA A 73 -4.47 10.27 -17.76
CA ALA A 73 -5.25 9.78 -16.62
C ALA A 73 -6.05 8.50 -16.96
N ILE A 74 -6.56 8.34 -18.17
CA ILE A 74 -7.25 7.10 -18.60
C ILE A 74 -6.29 5.91 -18.49
N LYS A 75 -5.06 6.05 -18.99
CA LYS A 75 -4.04 5.00 -18.90
C LYS A 75 -3.66 4.70 -17.45
N ALA A 76 -3.37 5.73 -16.65
CA ALA A 76 -3.03 5.56 -15.24
C ALA A 76 -4.16 4.86 -14.45
N ASN A 77 -5.42 5.19 -14.72
CA ASN A 77 -6.58 4.57 -14.08
C ASN A 77 -6.80 3.11 -14.49
N ALA A 78 -6.47 2.74 -15.71
CA ALA A 78 -6.53 1.33 -16.15
C ALA A 78 -5.43 0.50 -15.48
N PHE A 79 -4.26 1.09 -15.28
CA PHE A 79 -3.08 0.43 -14.76
C PHE A 79 -3.06 0.30 -13.23
N ILE A 80 -3.45 1.34 -12.50
CA ILE A 80 -3.53 1.33 -11.03
C ILE A 80 -5.00 1.37 -10.65
N GLN A 81 -5.48 0.38 -9.89
CA GLN A 81 -6.87 0.29 -9.49
C GLN A 81 -7.02 0.06 -7.98
N ASN A 82 -8.11 0.57 -7.44
CA ASN A 82 -8.54 0.16 -6.11
C ASN A 82 -9.13 -1.25 -6.22
N ILE A 83 -8.76 -2.14 -5.31
CA ILE A 83 -9.22 -3.54 -5.29
C ILE A 83 -10.76 -3.64 -5.30
N HIS A 84 -11.45 -2.70 -4.67
CA HIS A 84 -12.90 -2.70 -4.63
C HIS A 84 -13.53 -2.46 -6.01
N HIS A 85 -12.92 -1.64 -6.86
CA HIS A 85 -13.36 -1.43 -8.24
C HIS A 85 -13.10 -2.68 -9.08
N PHE A 86 -11.90 -3.24 -9.02
CA PHE A 86 -11.57 -4.48 -9.71
C PHE A 86 -12.53 -5.62 -9.33
N ARG A 87 -12.85 -5.74 -8.03
CA ARG A 87 -13.86 -6.71 -7.56
C ARG A 87 -15.23 -6.44 -8.15
N ASP A 88 -15.71 -5.20 -8.08
CA ASP A 88 -17.05 -4.82 -8.55
C ASP A 88 -17.23 -5.08 -10.05
N ASP A 89 -16.22 -4.81 -10.86
CA ASP A 89 -16.22 -5.04 -12.31
C ASP A 89 -16.26 -6.53 -12.65
N ASN A 90 -15.65 -7.38 -11.82
CA ASN A 90 -15.58 -8.83 -12.04
C ASN A 90 -16.68 -9.64 -11.34
N LEU A 91 -17.53 -9.00 -10.51
CA LEU A 91 -18.66 -9.68 -9.85
C LEU A 91 -19.77 -10.08 -10.79
N LEU A 92 -19.99 -9.31 -11.84
CA LEU A 92 -21.12 -9.47 -12.76
C LEU A 92 -20.75 -10.29 -14.03
N SER A 93 -19.53 -10.77 -14.12
CA SER A 93 -19.04 -11.49 -15.29
C SER A 93 -18.32 -12.77 -14.86
N ASP A 94 -18.62 -13.87 -15.53
CA ASP A 94 -17.85 -15.12 -15.39
C ASP A 94 -16.69 -15.21 -16.39
N LYS A 95 -16.51 -14.18 -17.22
CA LYS A 95 -15.40 -14.13 -18.18
C LYS A 95 -14.10 -13.82 -17.46
N PRO A 96 -12.95 -14.29 -17.98
CA PRO A 96 -11.66 -13.87 -17.46
C PRO A 96 -11.50 -12.35 -17.63
N PRO A 97 -10.82 -11.67 -16.71
CA PRO A 97 -10.44 -10.28 -16.88
C PRO A 97 -9.48 -10.13 -18.07
N ILE A 98 -9.28 -8.91 -18.55
CA ILE A 98 -8.28 -8.67 -19.59
C ILE A 98 -6.85 -8.76 -19.03
N GLU A 99 -6.69 -8.52 -17.73
CA GLU A 99 -5.42 -8.55 -17.04
C GLU A 99 -4.97 -9.98 -16.79
N ARG A 100 -3.78 -10.31 -17.25
CA ARG A 100 -3.12 -11.59 -17.01
C ARG A 100 -2.15 -11.55 -15.83
N VAL A 101 -1.69 -10.37 -15.47
CA VAL A 101 -0.81 -10.15 -14.33
C VAL A 101 -1.47 -9.17 -13.37
N VAL A 102 -1.68 -9.61 -12.15
CA VAL A 102 -2.22 -8.79 -11.06
C VAL A 102 -1.16 -8.67 -9.98
N VAL A 103 -0.78 -7.44 -9.65
CA VAL A 103 0.06 -7.13 -8.50
C VAL A 103 -0.83 -6.58 -7.40
N PHE A 104 -0.87 -7.24 -6.26
CA PHE A 104 -1.67 -6.82 -5.12
C PHE A 104 -0.78 -6.32 -3.98
N ASP A 105 -0.85 -5.02 -3.71
CA ASP A 105 -0.08 -4.37 -2.66
C ASP A 105 -0.75 -4.53 -1.29
N GLU A 106 0.06 -4.68 -0.24
CA GLU A 106 -0.39 -4.92 1.13
C GLU A 106 -1.34 -6.14 1.23
N ALA A 107 -0.99 -7.24 0.56
CA ALA A 107 -1.87 -8.40 0.42
C ALA A 107 -2.29 -9.04 1.76
N GLN A 108 -1.53 -8.84 2.85
CA GLN A 108 -1.92 -9.28 4.19
C GLN A 108 -3.14 -8.53 4.74
N ARG A 109 -3.49 -7.37 4.17
CA ARG A 109 -4.64 -6.55 4.58
C ARG A 109 -5.91 -6.86 3.81
N ALA A 110 -5.88 -7.85 2.94
CA ALA A 110 -7.07 -8.31 2.23
C ALA A 110 -8.21 -8.64 3.21
N TRP A 111 -9.42 -8.44 2.78
CA TRP A 111 -10.60 -8.61 3.64
C TRP A 111 -10.96 -10.07 3.81
N THR A 112 -11.32 -10.43 5.04
CA THR A 112 -11.91 -11.73 5.36
C THR A 112 -13.30 -11.87 4.72
N ASN A 113 -13.78 -13.11 4.60
CA ASN A 113 -15.13 -13.41 4.14
C ASN A 113 -16.20 -12.57 4.88
N ASN A 114 -16.14 -12.48 6.21
CA ASN A 114 -17.10 -11.72 7.01
C ASN A 114 -17.13 -10.23 6.66
N GLN A 115 -15.99 -9.64 6.38
CA GLN A 115 -15.90 -8.22 5.99
C GLN A 115 -16.48 -8.02 4.59
N VAL A 116 -16.07 -8.84 3.62
CA VAL A 116 -16.57 -8.74 2.25
C VAL A 116 -18.07 -8.96 2.22
N SER A 117 -18.58 -10.03 2.83
CA SER A 117 -20.01 -10.35 2.89
C SER A 117 -20.82 -9.22 3.53
N SER A 118 -20.35 -8.66 4.65
CA SER A 118 -21.00 -7.53 5.32
C SER A 118 -21.02 -6.26 4.44
N PHE A 119 -19.95 -6.00 3.72
CA PHE A 119 -19.88 -4.88 2.78
C PHE A 119 -20.82 -5.11 1.59
N MET A 120 -20.80 -6.30 1.00
CA MET A 120 -21.63 -6.67 -0.15
C MET A 120 -23.11 -6.56 0.17
N LYS A 121 -23.53 -7.08 1.31
CA LYS A 121 -24.92 -6.96 1.78
C LYS A 121 -25.33 -5.50 1.98
N ARG A 122 -24.51 -4.72 2.70
CA ARG A 122 -24.84 -3.34 3.07
C ARG A 122 -24.76 -2.33 1.92
N LYS A 123 -23.79 -2.47 1.01
CA LYS A 123 -23.50 -1.49 -0.03
C LYS A 123 -23.98 -1.87 -1.42
N LYS A 124 -24.10 -3.17 -1.70
CA LYS A 124 -24.42 -3.70 -3.03
C LYS A 124 -25.75 -4.51 -3.05
N GLY A 125 -26.32 -4.82 -1.89
CA GLY A 125 -27.55 -5.63 -1.81
C GLY A 125 -27.35 -7.10 -2.21
N VAL A 126 -26.11 -7.58 -2.25
CA VAL A 126 -25.79 -8.98 -2.55
C VAL A 126 -25.76 -9.75 -1.23
N GLU A 127 -26.74 -10.63 -1.00
CA GLU A 127 -26.88 -11.34 0.27
C GLU A 127 -26.04 -12.62 0.36
N ASP A 128 -25.78 -13.28 -0.77
CA ASP A 128 -25.17 -14.60 -0.84
C ASP A 128 -23.66 -14.59 -1.18
N PHE A 129 -23.00 -13.44 -1.06
CA PHE A 129 -21.55 -13.38 -1.30
C PHE A 129 -20.81 -14.03 -0.13
N ASN A 130 -20.09 -15.12 -0.41
CA ASN A 130 -19.45 -15.97 0.60
C ASN A 130 -17.98 -16.29 0.26
N LYS A 131 -17.25 -15.33 -0.27
CA LYS A 131 -15.81 -15.46 -0.53
C LYS A 131 -15.02 -14.38 0.21
N SER A 132 -13.82 -14.73 0.66
CA SER A 132 -12.86 -13.75 1.10
C SER A 132 -12.27 -12.97 -0.10
N GLU A 133 -11.59 -11.87 0.15
CA GLU A 133 -10.96 -11.11 -0.93
C GLU A 133 -9.83 -11.89 -1.62
N PRO A 134 -8.96 -12.63 -0.88
CA PRO A 134 -8.01 -13.58 -1.48
C PRO A 134 -8.68 -14.63 -2.37
N GLU A 135 -9.69 -15.33 -1.86
CA GLU A 135 -10.42 -16.36 -2.61
C GLU A 135 -11.05 -15.78 -3.88
N PHE A 136 -11.66 -14.60 -3.78
CA PHE A 136 -12.29 -13.94 -4.93
C PHE A 136 -11.26 -13.54 -5.99
N LEU A 137 -10.12 -12.96 -5.60
CA LEU A 137 -9.07 -12.60 -6.54
C LEU A 137 -8.50 -13.81 -7.28
N ILE A 138 -8.20 -14.89 -6.56
CA ILE A 138 -7.70 -16.11 -7.18
C ILE A 138 -8.77 -16.68 -8.12
N ASP A 139 -10.03 -16.69 -7.72
CA ASP A 139 -11.16 -17.19 -8.54
C ASP A 139 -11.30 -16.40 -9.85
N VAL A 140 -11.25 -15.07 -9.79
CA VAL A 140 -11.31 -14.21 -10.97
C VAL A 140 -10.17 -14.52 -11.93
N MET A 141 -8.93 -14.60 -11.43
CA MET A 141 -7.76 -14.92 -12.24
C MET A 141 -7.80 -16.36 -12.74
N ASN A 142 -8.40 -17.28 -11.98
CA ASN A 142 -8.55 -18.70 -12.35
C ASN A 142 -9.46 -18.90 -13.57
N ARG A 143 -10.23 -17.90 -14.00
CA ARG A 143 -11.06 -17.97 -15.22
C ARG A 143 -10.24 -18.01 -16.51
N HIS A 144 -8.97 -17.57 -16.49
CA HIS A 144 -8.07 -17.74 -17.64
C HIS A 144 -7.85 -19.23 -17.93
N SER A 145 -7.94 -19.62 -19.19
CA SER A 145 -7.80 -21.03 -19.61
C SER A 145 -6.34 -21.46 -19.77
N ASP A 146 -5.44 -20.51 -20.00
CA ASP A 146 -4.04 -20.75 -20.40
C ASP A 146 -3.07 -20.38 -19.27
N TRP A 147 -2.88 -19.09 -19.00
CA TRP A 147 -1.98 -18.62 -17.97
C TRP A 147 -2.44 -17.30 -17.33
N CYS A 148 -2.05 -17.13 -16.08
CA CYS A 148 -2.13 -15.87 -15.35
C CYS A 148 -1.14 -15.88 -14.18
N THR A 149 -0.81 -14.71 -13.68
CA THR A 149 0.10 -14.55 -12.53
C THR A 149 -0.48 -13.54 -11.54
N LEU A 150 -0.48 -13.93 -10.27
CA LEU A 150 -0.83 -13.07 -9.15
C LEU A 150 0.41 -12.81 -8.30
N VAL A 151 0.80 -11.56 -8.12
CA VAL A 151 1.94 -11.15 -7.28
C VAL A 151 1.40 -10.46 -6.03
N CYS A 152 1.59 -11.08 -4.88
CA CYS A 152 1.15 -10.57 -3.58
C CYS A 152 2.33 -9.93 -2.84
N LEU A 153 2.30 -8.62 -2.65
CA LEU A 153 3.31 -7.91 -1.86
C LEU A 153 2.87 -7.90 -0.39
N ILE A 154 3.72 -8.43 0.49
CA ILE A 154 3.39 -8.64 1.89
C ILE A 154 4.31 -7.82 2.78
N GLY A 155 3.72 -6.93 3.58
CA GLY A 155 4.41 -6.19 4.62
C GLY A 155 4.63 -7.05 5.87
N GLY A 156 5.87 -7.12 6.35
CA GLY A 156 6.18 -7.78 7.63
C GLY A 156 6.13 -6.81 8.80
N GLY A 157 5.74 -7.32 9.98
CA GLY A 157 5.83 -6.56 11.24
C GLY A 157 4.79 -5.46 11.43
N GLN A 158 3.80 -5.35 10.55
CA GLN A 158 2.62 -4.51 10.80
C GLN A 158 1.57 -5.34 11.52
N GLU A 159 1.06 -4.83 12.64
CA GLU A 159 -0.04 -5.49 13.33
C GLU A 159 -1.23 -5.62 12.38
N ILE A 160 -1.72 -6.85 12.25
CA ILE A 160 -2.94 -7.12 11.49
C ILE A 160 -4.09 -6.54 12.31
N ASN A 161 -4.79 -5.57 11.73
CA ASN A 161 -5.98 -5.03 12.35
C ASN A 161 -7.07 -6.10 12.45
N THR A 162 -7.95 -5.96 13.43
CA THR A 162 -9.08 -6.90 13.61
C THR A 162 -9.91 -6.95 12.32
N GLY A 163 -9.88 -8.11 11.64
CA GLY A 163 -10.64 -8.37 10.41
C GLY A 163 -9.81 -8.46 9.13
N GLU A 164 -8.50 -8.18 9.17
CA GLU A 164 -7.60 -8.46 8.03
C GLU A 164 -7.36 -9.97 7.90
N ALA A 165 -7.35 -10.47 6.68
CA ALA A 165 -7.29 -11.91 6.39
C ALA A 165 -5.90 -12.52 6.67
N GLY A 166 -4.84 -11.70 6.59
CA GLY A 166 -3.48 -12.18 6.70
C GLY A 166 -3.09 -13.11 5.55
N LEU A 167 -1.89 -13.69 5.64
CA LEU A 167 -1.43 -14.68 4.66
C LEU A 167 -2.14 -16.02 4.81
N GLU A 168 -2.66 -16.32 6.01
CA GLU A 168 -3.40 -17.57 6.28
C GLU A 168 -4.58 -17.79 5.32
N GLU A 169 -5.33 -16.75 5.02
CA GLU A 169 -6.49 -16.83 4.15
C GLU A 169 -6.10 -17.10 2.69
N TRP A 170 -4.97 -16.53 2.23
CA TRP A 170 -4.42 -16.84 0.91
C TRP A 170 -4.05 -18.32 0.79
N ILE A 171 -3.32 -18.83 1.79
CA ILE A 171 -2.91 -20.23 1.83
C ILE A 171 -4.12 -21.16 1.96
N SER A 172 -5.10 -20.81 2.80
CA SER A 172 -6.35 -21.58 2.94
C SER A 172 -7.13 -21.63 1.64
N SER A 173 -7.25 -20.52 0.92
CA SER A 173 -7.93 -20.45 -0.37
C SER A 173 -7.25 -21.32 -1.42
N LEU A 174 -5.91 -21.25 -1.53
CA LEU A 174 -5.15 -22.09 -2.43
C LEU A 174 -5.30 -23.57 -2.11
N LYS A 175 -5.15 -23.94 -0.85
CA LYS A 175 -5.26 -25.31 -0.38
C LYS A 175 -6.63 -25.93 -0.67
N ASN A 176 -7.69 -25.17 -0.43
CA ASN A 176 -9.06 -25.73 -0.46
C ASN A 176 -9.73 -25.62 -1.83
N HIS A 177 -9.38 -24.61 -2.63
CA HIS A 177 -10.13 -24.31 -3.84
C HIS A 177 -9.26 -24.26 -5.12
N PHE A 178 -7.94 -24.03 -5.00
CA PHE A 178 -7.06 -23.84 -6.15
C PHE A 178 -5.74 -24.61 -6.04
N PRO A 179 -5.79 -25.95 -5.84
CA PRO A 179 -4.59 -26.76 -5.59
C PRO A 179 -3.64 -26.88 -6.80
N ASP A 180 -4.11 -26.54 -7.99
CA ASP A 180 -3.34 -26.64 -9.25
C ASP A 180 -2.52 -25.38 -9.57
N TRP A 181 -2.48 -24.40 -8.67
CA TRP A 181 -1.70 -23.21 -8.85
C TRP A 181 -0.24 -23.45 -8.46
N ASP A 182 0.68 -22.97 -9.29
CA ASP A 182 2.11 -22.93 -8.98
C ASP A 182 2.38 -21.82 -7.95
N ILE A 183 2.89 -22.21 -6.77
CA ILE A 183 3.06 -21.28 -5.65
C ILE A 183 4.55 -21.00 -5.46
N HIS A 184 4.95 -19.73 -5.58
CA HIS A 184 6.28 -19.23 -5.27
C HIS A 184 6.22 -18.34 -4.03
N TYR A 185 7.13 -18.54 -3.10
CA TYR A 185 7.09 -17.76 -1.87
C TYR A 185 8.49 -17.42 -1.35
N SER A 186 8.59 -16.26 -0.71
CA SER A 186 9.79 -15.85 0.00
C SER A 186 10.10 -16.79 1.16
N SER A 187 11.34 -17.25 1.29
CA SER A 187 11.78 -18.08 2.42
C SER A 187 11.48 -17.45 3.79
N SER A 188 11.52 -16.12 3.89
CA SER A 188 11.24 -15.37 5.11
C SER A 188 9.83 -15.55 5.67
N ILE A 189 8.89 -16.06 4.86
CA ILE A 189 7.53 -16.39 5.33
C ILE A 189 7.55 -17.48 6.41
N LEU A 190 8.48 -18.40 6.30
CA LEU A 190 8.61 -19.53 7.25
C LEU A 190 9.45 -19.17 8.49
N GLU A 191 10.25 -18.11 8.41
CA GLU A 191 11.20 -17.74 9.47
C GLU A 191 10.56 -16.93 10.60
N SER A 192 9.37 -16.37 10.37
CA SER A 192 8.71 -15.48 11.32
C SER A 192 7.22 -15.77 11.48
N ASP A 193 6.76 -15.83 12.72
CA ASP A 193 5.34 -15.91 13.06
C ASP A 193 4.52 -14.67 12.65
N ASN A 194 5.21 -13.61 12.25
CA ASN A 194 4.57 -12.39 11.77
C ASN A 194 3.85 -12.57 10.42
N TYR A 195 4.25 -13.58 9.63
CA TYR A 195 3.65 -13.83 8.33
C TYR A 195 2.61 -14.96 8.36
N LEU A 196 2.98 -16.08 8.96
CA LEU A 196 2.16 -17.30 8.96
C LEU A 196 2.26 -17.97 10.34
N LYS A 197 1.17 -17.98 11.09
CA LYS A 197 1.15 -18.51 12.48
C LYS A 197 0.86 -20.00 12.54
N SER A 198 0.06 -20.52 11.61
CA SER A 198 -0.37 -21.90 11.59
C SER A 198 0.75 -22.84 11.13
N GLU A 199 1.14 -23.76 11.98
CA GLU A 199 2.06 -24.85 11.62
C GLU A 199 1.53 -25.73 10.48
N GLU A 200 0.22 -25.91 10.39
CA GLU A 200 -0.41 -26.67 9.32
C GLU A 200 -0.23 -25.96 7.98
N SER A 201 -0.49 -24.66 7.92
CA SER A 201 -0.31 -23.84 6.73
C SER A 201 1.16 -23.78 6.29
N ARG A 202 2.11 -23.68 7.23
CA ARG A 202 3.55 -23.75 6.94
C ARG A 202 3.94 -25.08 6.30
N LYS A 203 3.52 -26.20 6.90
CA LYS A 203 3.82 -27.55 6.36
C LYS A 203 3.22 -27.76 4.99
N TRP A 204 1.98 -27.27 4.80
CA TRP A 204 1.34 -27.36 3.51
C TRP A 204 2.08 -26.54 2.45
N LEU A 205 2.47 -25.30 2.78
CA LEU A 205 3.21 -24.41 1.87
C LEU A 205 4.56 -25.01 1.48
N VAL A 206 5.28 -25.59 2.42
CA VAL A 206 6.56 -26.29 2.14
C VAL A 206 6.37 -27.47 1.20
N GLY A 207 5.27 -28.21 1.34
CA GLY A 207 4.99 -29.40 0.50
C GLY A 207 4.44 -29.07 -0.89
N ASN A 208 3.89 -27.88 -1.12
CA ASN A 208 3.16 -27.54 -2.35
C ASN A 208 3.68 -26.28 -3.05
N GLY A 209 4.64 -25.58 -2.48
CA GLY A 209 5.21 -24.35 -3.05
C GLY A 209 6.72 -24.41 -3.21
N ILE A 210 7.25 -23.49 -3.98
CA ILE A 210 8.68 -23.32 -4.26
C ILE A 210 9.18 -22.11 -3.45
N SER A 211 10.15 -22.37 -2.57
CA SER A 211 10.78 -21.32 -1.78
C SER A 211 11.86 -20.61 -2.58
N GLU A 212 11.76 -19.29 -2.68
CA GLU A 212 12.67 -18.44 -3.46
C GLU A 212 13.23 -17.33 -2.55
N ILE A 213 14.55 -17.27 -2.42
CA ILE A 213 15.21 -16.26 -1.60
C ILE A 213 15.10 -14.86 -2.23
N GLU A 214 15.04 -14.78 -3.55
CA GLU A 214 14.93 -13.57 -4.34
C GLU A 214 13.59 -12.86 -4.17
N LEU A 215 12.58 -13.55 -3.66
CA LEU A 215 11.28 -12.96 -3.32
C LEU A 215 11.30 -12.22 -1.97
N HIS A 216 12.48 -11.99 -1.38
CA HIS A 216 12.65 -11.18 -0.17
C HIS A 216 13.45 -9.92 -0.43
N LEU A 217 12.82 -8.76 -0.27
CA LEU A 217 13.50 -7.47 -0.30
C LEU A 217 14.14 -7.20 1.07
N SER A 218 15.39 -7.59 1.22
CA SER A 218 16.13 -7.57 2.50
C SER A 218 16.72 -6.20 2.86
N VAL A 219 16.84 -5.29 1.86
CA VAL A 219 17.51 -4.00 2.05
C VAL A 219 16.47 -2.90 2.14
N SER A 220 16.40 -2.23 3.29
CA SER A 220 15.59 -1.02 3.43
C SER A 220 16.22 0.11 2.62
N VAL A 221 15.44 0.73 1.71
CA VAL A 221 15.84 1.98 1.03
C VAL A 221 15.66 3.20 1.94
N ARG A 222 14.99 3.01 3.08
CA ARG A 222 14.98 4.03 4.13
C ARG A 222 16.36 4.08 4.77
N SER A 223 16.80 5.29 5.10
CA SER A 223 18.07 5.43 5.79
C SER A 223 18.04 4.72 7.14
N PHE A 224 19.17 4.15 7.57
CA PHE A 224 19.37 3.62 8.92
C PHE A 224 18.88 4.57 10.03
N ARG A 225 18.90 5.86 9.75
CA ARG A 225 18.40 6.91 10.65
C ARG A 225 16.89 6.85 10.86
N SER A 226 16.11 6.39 9.88
CA SER A 226 14.65 6.22 10.02
C SER A 226 14.30 5.09 10.98
N GLU A 227 15.09 4.03 11.02
CA GLU A 227 14.91 2.92 11.98
C GLU A 227 15.17 3.39 13.40
N GLN A 228 16.23 4.17 13.61
CA GLN A 228 16.51 4.76 14.92
C GLN A 228 15.40 5.73 15.38
N LEU A 229 14.82 6.50 14.46
CA LEU A 229 13.68 7.37 14.77
C LEU A 229 12.45 6.54 15.17
N SER A 230 12.14 5.48 14.44
CA SER A 230 11.04 4.58 14.78
C SER A 230 11.24 3.93 16.15
N ASN A 231 12.45 3.47 16.43
CA ASN A 231 12.80 2.89 17.73
C ASN A 231 12.69 3.93 18.86
N PHE A 232 13.15 5.17 18.61
CA PHE A 232 12.97 6.26 19.58
C PHE A 232 11.49 6.49 19.91
N ILE A 233 10.63 6.58 18.89
CA ILE A 233 9.19 6.78 19.10
C ILE A 233 8.57 5.59 19.84
N HIS A 234 8.95 4.37 19.48
CA HIS A 234 8.47 3.15 20.18
C HIS A 234 8.83 3.18 21.67
N GLU A 235 10.09 3.40 22.00
CA GLU A 235 10.55 3.46 23.38
C GLU A 235 9.90 4.62 24.16
N LEU A 236 9.72 5.77 23.49
CA LEU A 236 9.07 6.94 24.10
C LEU A 236 7.60 6.65 24.46
N LEU A 237 6.85 6.02 23.53
CA LEU A 237 5.44 5.68 23.75
C LEU A 237 5.26 4.59 24.81
N ASN A 238 6.23 3.69 24.94
CA ASN A 238 6.26 2.66 25.99
C ASN A 238 6.85 3.16 27.32
N ILE A 239 7.15 4.47 27.43
CA ILE A 239 7.65 5.14 28.66
C ILE A 239 9.00 4.54 29.12
N GLN A 240 9.80 4.04 28.18
CA GLN A 240 11.16 3.55 28.42
C GLN A 240 12.15 4.74 28.42
N ILE A 241 12.20 5.48 29.53
CA ILE A 241 12.86 6.80 29.61
C ILE A 241 14.35 6.69 29.26
N GLU A 242 15.07 5.76 29.85
CA GLU A 242 16.52 5.62 29.66
C GLU A 242 16.88 5.27 28.21
N ASN A 243 16.16 4.31 27.61
CA ASN A 243 16.34 3.92 26.23
C ASN A 243 16.01 5.08 25.29
N SER A 244 14.90 5.77 25.52
CA SER A 244 14.50 6.94 24.73
C SER A 244 15.57 8.05 24.75
N GLN A 245 16.12 8.36 25.93
CA GLN A 245 17.17 9.36 26.08
C GLN A 245 18.45 8.98 25.34
N ARG A 246 18.85 7.69 25.42
CA ARG A 246 20.02 7.17 24.71
C ARG A 246 19.83 7.32 23.20
N ILE A 247 18.72 6.80 22.65
CA ILE A 247 18.46 6.85 21.19
C ILE A 247 18.34 8.31 20.73
N TYR A 248 17.63 9.16 21.49
CA TYR A 248 17.53 10.59 21.16
C TYR A 248 18.88 11.27 21.07
N SER A 249 19.82 10.93 21.95
CA SER A 249 21.17 11.50 21.92
C SER A 249 21.92 11.19 20.63
N GLU A 250 21.64 10.02 20.04
CA GLU A 250 22.24 9.57 18.78
C GLU A 250 21.59 10.25 17.55
N ILE A 251 20.26 10.48 17.57
CA ILE A 251 19.53 10.99 16.40
C ILE A 251 19.32 12.50 16.37
N LYS A 252 19.44 13.21 17.50
CA LYS A 252 19.10 14.64 17.62
C LYS A 252 19.80 15.57 16.62
N GLY A 253 20.99 15.18 16.15
CA GLY A 253 21.75 15.93 15.14
C GLY A 253 21.24 15.74 13.70
N SER A 254 20.56 14.64 13.44
CA SER A 254 20.05 14.28 12.12
C SER A 254 18.53 14.49 11.99
N TYR A 255 17.81 14.32 13.09
CA TYR A 255 16.37 14.55 13.20
C TYR A 255 16.09 15.54 14.32
N PRO A 256 15.96 16.84 14.00
CA PRO A 256 15.60 17.85 14.98
C PRO A 256 14.15 17.66 15.42
N ILE A 257 13.97 17.15 16.64
CA ILE A 257 12.66 16.92 17.24
C ILE A 257 12.40 18.01 18.27
N VAL A 258 11.29 18.72 18.12
CA VAL A 258 10.84 19.75 19.06
C VAL A 258 9.44 19.47 19.54
N LEU A 259 9.15 19.86 20.77
CA LEU A 259 7.84 19.74 21.38
C LEU A 259 7.31 21.11 21.77
N THR A 260 6.09 21.43 21.34
CA THR A 260 5.40 22.65 21.71
C THR A 260 3.90 22.43 21.82
N ARG A 261 3.21 23.25 22.65
CA ARG A 261 1.75 23.30 22.71
C ARG A 261 1.15 24.43 21.86
N ASN A 262 1.99 25.17 21.15
CA ASN A 262 1.56 26.29 20.32
C ASN A 262 1.68 25.89 18.84
N LEU A 263 0.55 25.72 18.15
CA LEU A 263 0.48 25.28 16.76
C LEU A 263 1.18 26.28 15.83
N GLU A 264 1.00 27.57 16.04
CA GLU A 264 1.63 28.60 15.18
C GLU A 264 3.16 28.60 15.30
N ARG A 265 3.68 28.33 16.51
CA ARG A 265 5.12 28.12 16.71
C ARG A 265 5.62 26.87 15.99
N ALA A 266 4.84 25.78 16.01
CA ALA A 266 5.19 24.58 15.28
C ALA A 266 5.22 24.81 13.77
N LYS A 267 4.18 25.44 13.22
CA LYS A 267 4.10 25.79 11.79
C LYS A 267 5.27 26.71 11.36
N LYS A 268 5.57 27.71 12.16
CA LYS A 268 6.71 28.60 11.90
C LYS A 268 8.02 27.83 11.91
N TRP A 269 8.24 26.99 12.92
CA TRP A 269 9.47 26.22 13.04
C TRP A 269 9.66 25.29 11.83
N LEU A 270 8.61 24.62 11.35
CA LEU A 270 8.66 23.80 10.14
C LEU A 270 9.08 24.61 8.92
N ARG A 271 8.46 25.79 8.70
CA ARG A 271 8.81 26.68 7.56
C ARG A 271 10.25 27.19 7.63
N ASP A 272 10.74 27.50 8.84
CA ASP A 272 12.08 28.03 9.05
C ASP A 272 13.18 26.95 8.90
N ASN A 273 12.84 25.65 9.05
CA ASN A 273 13.82 24.56 9.04
C ASN A 273 13.74 23.67 7.79
N ALA A 274 12.65 23.70 7.02
CA ALA A 274 12.54 22.94 5.77
C ALA A 274 13.56 23.45 4.73
N LYS A 275 14.29 22.53 4.11
CA LYS A 275 15.38 22.85 3.17
C LYS A 275 15.10 22.25 1.79
N GLY A 276 15.35 23.04 0.78
CA GLY A 276 15.29 22.58 -0.61
C GLY A 276 13.92 22.01 -0.99
N SER A 277 13.89 20.75 -1.35
CA SER A 277 12.68 20.01 -1.75
C SER A 277 11.99 19.26 -0.60
N GLU A 278 12.44 19.48 0.65
CA GLU A 278 11.80 18.84 1.82
C GLU A 278 10.35 19.29 1.94
N ARG A 279 9.44 18.31 2.01
CA ARG A 279 8.03 18.55 2.17
C ARG A 279 7.65 18.58 3.64
N ILE A 280 6.81 19.54 4.01
CA ILE A 280 6.26 19.69 5.36
C ILE A 280 4.74 19.49 5.30
N GLY A 281 4.14 19.05 6.40
CA GLY A 281 2.69 18.85 6.46
C GLY A 281 2.20 18.66 7.90
N LEU A 282 0.90 18.83 8.11
CA LEU A 282 0.24 18.53 9.37
C LEU A 282 -0.37 17.13 9.31
N VAL A 283 -0.07 16.32 10.32
CA VAL A 283 -0.64 14.99 10.48
C VAL A 283 -1.28 14.88 11.85
N SER A 284 -2.43 14.23 11.94
CA SER A 284 -3.10 13.99 13.20
C SER A 284 -3.82 12.65 13.19
N SER A 285 -4.04 12.07 14.38
CA SER A 285 -4.88 10.88 14.49
C SER A 285 -6.30 11.15 14.00
N SER A 286 -6.88 10.26 13.24
CA SER A 286 -8.28 10.29 12.79
C SER A 286 -9.30 10.42 13.94
N GLY A 287 -8.89 10.00 15.15
CA GLY A 287 -9.63 10.17 16.40
C GLY A 287 -9.55 11.58 17.03
N ALA A 288 -8.71 12.47 16.52
CA ALA A 288 -8.37 13.75 17.17
C ALA A 288 -9.44 14.85 16.99
N ARG A 289 -10.73 14.51 17.00
CA ARG A 289 -11.86 15.45 16.80
C ARG A 289 -11.86 16.64 17.76
N ARG A 290 -11.28 16.48 18.95
CA ARG A 290 -11.16 17.56 19.95
C ARG A 290 -10.25 18.70 19.52
N LEU A 291 -9.43 18.52 18.48
CA LEU A 291 -8.52 19.54 17.99
C LEU A 291 -9.15 20.48 16.96
N ARG A 292 -10.39 20.22 16.54
CA ARG A 292 -11.13 21.07 15.58
C ARG A 292 -11.17 22.55 15.95
N PRO A 293 -11.40 22.95 17.22
CA PRO A 293 -11.36 24.37 17.62
C PRO A 293 -10.00 25.03 17.45
N LEU A 294 -8.94 24.26 17.27
CA LEU A 294 -7.57 24.73 17.03
C LEU A 294 -7.22 24.77 15.53
N GLY A 295 -8.21 24.56 14.64
CA GLY A 295 -7.98 24.53 13.21
C GLY A 295 -7.51 23.17 12.67
N ILE A 296 -7.50 22.10 13.49
CA ILE A 296 -7.13 20.74 13.09
C ILE A 296 -8.42 19.93 12.93
N ASP A 297 -8.99 19.89 11.72
CA ASP A 297 -10.23 19.16 11.44
C ASP A 297 -9.96 17.86 10.67
N VAL A 298 -9.85 16.77 11.40
CA VAL A 298 -9.63 15.41 10.87
C VAL A 298 -10.85 14.79 10.19
N LYS A 299 -11.96 15.50 10.12
CA LYS A 299 -13.15 15.08 9.37
C LYS A 299 -13.25 15.73 8.00
N ASN A 300 -12.45 16.75 7.76
CA ASN A 300 -12.34 17.34 6.44
C ASN A 300 -11.52 16.39 5.57
N GLU A 301 -12.14 15.83 4.53
CA GLU A 301 -11.45 14.96 3.59
C GLU A 301 -10.48 15.80 2.76
N ILE A 302 -9.20 15.44 2.81
CA ILE A 302 -8.17 16.06 1.98
C ILE A 302 -8.15 15.45 0.58
N SER A 303 -7.72 16.22 -0.40
CA SER A 303 -7.32 15.68 -1.69
C SER A 303 -5.90 15.14 -1.60
N ALA A 304 -5.72 13.85 -1.38
CA ALA A 304 -4.39 13.25 -1.24
C ALA A 304 -3.43 13.62 -2.40
N PRO A 305 -3.85 13.59 -3.69
CA PRO A 305 -2.98 14.05 -4.77
C PRO A 305 -2.55 15.52 -4.63
N SER A 306 -3.45 16.40 -4.21
CA SER A 306 -3.12 17.82 -4.02
C SER A 306 -2.18 18.01 -2.83
N TRP A 307 -2.45 17.34 -1.73
CA TRP A 307 -1.67 17.42 -0.51
C TRP A 307 -0.24 16.91 -0.71
N PHE A 308 -0.06 15.79 -1.42
CA PHE A 308 1.25 15.18 -1.63
C PHE A 308 2.01 15.74 -2.84
N LEU A 309 1.34 16.14 -3.92
CA LEU A 309 2.00 16.40 -5.20
C LEU A 309 2.01 17.87 -5.63
N ASN A 310 1.16 18.73 -5.03
CA ASN A 310 1.14 20.13 -5.42
C ASN A 310 2.24 20.92 -4.72
N ASP A 311 2.63 22.02 -5.33
CA ASP A 311 3.67 22.93 -4.82
C ASP A 311 3.16 23.85 -3.69
N SER A 312 4.02 24.74 -3.25
CA SER A 312 3.74 25.70 -2.18
C SER A 312 2.77 26.83 -2.56
N GLN A 313 2.27 26.87 -3.80
CA GLN A 313 1.28 27.86 -4.26
C GLN A 313 -0.14 27.37 -4.14
N ASP A 314 -0.36 26.06 -4.00
CA ASP A 314 -1.70 25.48 -3.83
C ASP A 314 -2.05 25.37 -2.34
N ILE A 315 -3.14 25.99 -1.93
CA ILE A 315 -3.62 25.99 -0.54
C ILE A 315 -3.91 24.57 -0.01
N ARG A 316 -4.20 23.61 -0.89
CA ARG A 316 -4.43 22.20 -0.54
C ARG A 316 -3.15 21.41 -0.39
N SER A 317 -2.00 22.01 -0.74
CA SER A 317 -0.70 21.37 -0.57
C SER A 317 -0.33 21.30 0.91
N SER A 318 0.34 20.23 1.31
CA SER A 318 0.88 20.06 2.66
C SER A 318 1.77 21.23 3.10
N TYR A 319 2.44 21.91 2.17
CA TYR A 319 3.28 23.07 2.45
C TYR A 319 2.55 24.23 3.12
N PHE A 320 1.26 24.39 2.86
CA PHE A 320 0.45 25.44 3.47
C PHE A 320 0.22 25.26 4.96
N LEU A 321 0.26 24.01 5.45
CA LEU A 321 0.00 23.64 6.85
C LEU A 321 -1.42 24.04 7.30
N GLU A 322 -2.39 23.97 6.39
CA GLU A 322 -3.80 24.25 6.66
C GLU A 322 -4.65 22.97 6.66
N GLU A 323 -4.46 22.10 5.67
CA GLU A 323 -5.10 20.79 5.63
C GLU A 323 -4.29 19.76 6.43
N VAL A 324 -5.01 18.91 7.16
CA VAL A 324 -4.44 17.91 8.06
C VAL A 324 -4.72 16.52 7.53
N ALA A 325 -3.67 15.78 7.21
CA ALA A 325 -3.76 14.38 6.86
C ALA A 325 -3.93 13.49 8.10
N THR A 326 -4.63 12.39 7.94
CA THR A 326 -4.73 11.35 8.98
C THR A 326 -3.73 10.23 8.72
N GLU A 327 -3.58 9.31 9.68
CA GLU A 327 -2.78 8.09 9.52
C GLU A 327 -3.20 7.27 8.29
N PHE A 328 -4.48 7.32 7.91
CA PHE A 328 -4.99 6.61 6.74
C PHE A 328 -4.60 7.28 5.42
N ASP A 329 -4.50 8.62 5.43
CA ASP A 329 -4.15 9.37 4.22
C ASP A 329 -2.67 9.26 3.87
N ILE A 330 -1.79 9.11 4.89
CA ILE A 330 -0.33 9.05 4.68
C ILE A 330 0.21 7.63 4.57
N GLN A 331 -0.58 6.62 4.87
CA GLN A 331 -0.13 5.24 4.89
C GLN A 331 0.36 4.77 3.52
N GLY A 332 1.59 4.27 3.44
CA GLY A 332 2.22 3.83 2.19
C GLY A 332 2.72 4.97 1.29
N LEU A 333 2.56 6.22 1.72
CA LEU A 333 2.99 7.44 1.00
C LEU A 333 4.14 8.13 1.75
N GLU A 334 5.25 7.47 1.92
CA GLU A 334 6.45 7.99 2.61
C GLU A 334 7.47 8.60 1.65
#